data_ade3caa8ac5a713a7946dc736076fd0a
#
_entry.id   ade3caa8ac5a713a7946dc736076fd0a
#
_cell.length_a   1.000
_cell.length_b   1.000
_cell.length_c   1.000
_cell.angle_alpha   90.00
_cell.angle_beta   90.00
_cell.angle_gamma   90.00
#
_symmetry.space_group_name_H-M   'P 1'
#
loop_
_entity.id
_entity.type
_entity.pdbx_description
1 polymer ?
#
loop_
_entity_poly.entity_id
_entity_poly.type
_entity_poly.pdbx_seq_one_letter_code
_entity_poly.pdbx_strand_id
1 'polypeptide(L)'
;PYRLINMYSLQGDTVLDPFMGTGTTSIAAIATGRNSIGYEIYKDLLDFCKENILSYSTDMINEGISIRLNRHKDFITERAIKSEIKHFNSNLQIPVMTSQERDIEISYVTNISLGKNEIIKAEYSKIMPVNHFCDNRHITQGQYTLF
;
A
#
# COMPACT_ATOMS: atom_id res chain seq x y z
N PRO A 1 -10.47 -1.64 -3.39
CA PRO A 1 -9.53 -2.07 -4.44
C PRO A 1 -8.24 -2.68 -3.88
N TYR A 2 -7.70 -2.20 -2.77
CA TYR A 2 -6.41 -2.62 -2.22
C TYR A 2 -6.25 -4.15 -2.07
N ARG A 3 -7.25 -4.85 -1.49
CA ARG A 3 -7.21 -6.32 -1.34
C ARG A 3 -7.20 -7.04 -2.68
N LEU A 4 -8.02 -6.60 -3.63
CA LEU A 4 -8.11 -7.20 -4.96
C LEU A 4 -6.80 -7.02 -5.73
N ILE A 5 -6.21 -5.83 -5.69
CA ILE A 5 -4.92 -5.55 -6.30
C ILE A 5 -3.85 -6.51 -5.78
N ASN A 6 -3.75 -6.69 -4.45
CA ASN A 6 -2.77 -7.61 -3.86
C ASN A 6 -3.04 -9.09 -4.19
N MET A 7 -4.30 -9.48 -4.42
CA MET A 7 -4.67 -10.88 -4.72
C MET A 7 -4.45 -11.24 -6.18
N TYR A 8 -4.60 -10.28 -7.10
CA TYR A 8 -4.70 -10.56 -8.54
C TYR A 8 -3.62 -9.86 -9.38
N SER A 9 -2.65 -9.20 -8.76
CA SER A 9 -1.54 -8.57 -9.47
C SER A 9 -0.23 -8.70 -8.70
N LEU A 10 0.88 -8.53 -9.42
CA LEU A 10 2.23 -8.46 -8.88
C LEU A 10 2.70 -7.00 -8.80
N GLN A 11 3.75 -6.75 -8.00
CA GLN A 11 4.40 -5.45 -7.96
C GLN A 11 4.92 -5.08 -9.35
N GLY A 12 4.68 -3.83 -9.78
CA GLY A 12 5.00 -3.35 -11.13
C GLY A 12 3.92 -3.58 -12.19
N ASP A 13 2.93 -4.44 -11.93
CA ASP A 13 1.79 -4.61 -12.84
C ASP A 13 0.97 -3.33 -12.99
N THR A 14 0.14 -3.27 -14.03
CA THR A 14 -0.75 -2.15 -14.29
C THR A 14 -2.20 -2.51 -14.01
N VAL A 15 -2.82 -1.76 -13.13
CA VAL A 15 -4.25 -1.85 -12.78
C VAL A 15 -5.04 -0.88 -13.64
N LEU A 16 -6.08 -1.36 -14.29
CA LEU A 16 -7.01 -0.55 -15.06
C LEU A 16 -8.28 -0.29 -14.27
N ASP A 17 -8.65 0.99 -14.17
CA ASP A 17 -9.94 1.43 -13.59
C ASP A 17 -10.71 2.28 -14.62
N PRO A 18 -11.71 1.70 -15.31
CA PRO A 18 -12.49 2.42 -16.32
C PRO A 18 -13.49 3.40 -15.71
N PHE A 19 -13.64 3.47 -14.39
CA PHE A 19 -14.56 4.35 -13.67
C PHE A 19 -13.84 4.96 -12.46
N MET A 20 -12.74 5.68 -12.74
CA MET A 20 -11.75 6.07 -11.73
C MET A 20 -12.33 6.91 -10.58
N GLY A 21 -13.33 7.75 -10.84
CA GLY A 21 -13.96 8.57 -9.82
C GLY A 21 -12.96 9.43 -9.05
N THR A 22 -12.89 9.23 -7.75
CA THR A 22 -11.99 9.97 -6.85
C THR A 22 -10.55 9.46 -6.80
N GLY A 23 -10.20 8.43 -7.58
CA GLY A 23 -8.84 7.89 -7.68
C GLY A 23 -8.45 6.88 -6.60
N THR A 24 -9.41 6.31 -5.88
CA THR A 24 -9.14 5.32 -4.81
C THR A 24 -8.35 4.11 -5.31
N THR A 25 -8.62 3.65 -6.53
CA THR A 25 -7.87 2.55 -7.15
C THR A 25 -6.42 2.95 -7.43
N SER A 26 -6.18 4.16 -7.88
CA SER A 26 -4.83 4.67 -8.14
C SER A 26 -4.02 4.83 -6.84
N ILE A 27 -4.65 5.35 -5.77
CA ILE A 27 -4.01 5.41 -4.44
C ILE A 27 -3.67 4.00 -3.94
N ALA A 28 -4.58 3.03 -4.11
CA ALA A 28 -4.33 1.65 -3.72
C ALA A 28 -3.22 0.99 -4.57
N ALA A 29 -3.12 1.31 -5.85
CA ALA A 29 -2.03 0.88 -6.71
C ALA A 29 -0.68 1.46 -6.25
N ILE A 30 -0.63 2.76 -5.95
CA ILE A 30 0.54 3.41 -5.36
C ILE A 30 0.94 2.71 -4.05
N ALA A 31 0.00 2.51 -3.13
CA ALA A 31 0.26 1.86 -1.84
C ALA A 31 0.78 0.42 -1.95
N THR A 32 0.67 -0.20 -3.10
CA THR A 32 1.06 -1.59 -3.35
C THR A 32 2.18 -1.72 -4.37
N GLY A 33 2.74 -0.62 -4.87
CA GLY A 33 3.81 -0.62 -5.86
C GLY A 33 3.35 -1.08 -7.25
N ARG A 34 2.10 -0.82 -7.62
CA ARG A 34 1.53 -1.08 -8.95
C ARG A 34 1.37 0.23 -9.71
N ASN A 35 1.36 0.12 -11.04
CA ASN A 35 0.92 1.21 -11.89
C ASN A 35 -0.60 1.23 -11.99
N SER A 36 -1.19 2.37 -12.34
CA SER A 36 -2.62 2.45 -12.63
C SER A 36 -2.91 3.30 -13.86
N ILE A 37 -3.95 2.91 -14.58
CA ILE A 37 -4.55 3.68 -15.65
C ILE A 37 -6.02 3.86 -15.29
N GLY A 38 -6.48 5.10 -15.16
CA GLY A 38 -7.86 5.40 -14.83
C GLY A 38 -8.53 6.22 -15.94
N TYR A 39 -9.81 5.98 -16.15
CA TYR A 39 -10.65 6.77 -17.03
C TYR A 39 -11.77 7.44 -16.24
N GLU A 40 -11.97 8.71 -16.49
CA GLU A 40 -13.08 9.51 -15.95
C GLU A 40 -13.62 10.42 -17.03
N ILE A 41 -14.95 10.43 -17.19
CA ILE A 41 -15.64 11.22 -18.24
C ILE A 41 -15.94 12.65 -17.79
N TYR A 42 -16.06 12.86 -16.47
CA TYR A 42 -16.33 14.18 -15.92
C TYR A 42 -15.01 14.88 -15.60
N LYS A 43 -14.75 16.00 -16.30
CA LYS A 43 -13.50 16.75 -16.14
C LYS A 43 -13.28 17.25 -14.71
N ASP A 44 -14.32 17.77 -14.08
CA ASP A 44 -14.22 18.30 -12.71
C ASP A 44 -13.84 17.19 -11.71
N LEU A 45 -14.36 15.97 -11.93
CA LEU A 45 -14.02 14.82 -11.10
C LEU A 45 -12.60 14.32 -11.37
N LEU A 46 -12.15 14.40 -12.64
CA LEU A 46 -10.76 14.10 -13.00
C LEU A 46 -9.77 15.05 -12.33
N ASP A 47 -10.07 16.36 -12.35
CA ASP A 47 -9.22 17.37 -11.70
C ASP A 47 -9.18 17.14 -10.17
N PHE A 48 -10.34 16.89 -9.56
CA PHE A 48 -10.42 16.50 -8.15
C PHE A 48 -9.62 15.22 -7.84
N CYS A 49 -9.71 14.21 -8.69
CA CYS A 49 -8.96 12.96 -8.55
C CYS A 49 -7.44 13.21 -8.53
N LYS A 50 -6.93 14.04 -9.45
CA LYS A 50 -5.50 14.41 -9.50
C LYS A 50 -5.06 15.09 -8.21
N GLU A 51 -5.83 16.08 -7.75
CA GLU A 51 -5.56 16.79 -6.50
C GLU A 51 -5.58 15.83 -5.30
N ASN A 52 -6.57 14.95 -5.24
CA ASN A 52 -6.71 13.95 -4.18
C ASN A 52 -5.49 13.01 -4.12
N ILE A 53 -5.03 12.51 -5.27
CA ILE A 53 -3.86 11.62 -5.31
C ILE A 53 -2.58 12.38 -4.92
N LEU A 54 -2.37 13.60 -5.44
CA LEU A 54 -1.17 14.40 -5.19
C LEU A 54 -1.08 14.89 -3.74
N SER A 55 -2.23 15.17 -3.11
CA SER A 55 -2.30 15.60 -1.71
C SER A 55 -2.34 14.44 -0.71
N TYR A 56 -2.42 13.19 -1.19
CA TYR A 56 -2.55 12.04 -0.30
C TYR A 56 -1.28 11.84 0.52
N SER A 57 -1.45 11.71 1.82
CA SER A 57 -0.32 11.59 2.75
C SER A 57 0.44 10.26 2.55
N THR A 58 1.71 10.35 2.23
CA THR A 58 2.61 9.18 2.19
C THR A 58 2.72 8.51 3.55
N ASP A 59 2.61 9.28 4.64
CA ASP A 59 2.66 8.74 6.00
C ASP A 59 1.45 7.86 6.28
N MET A 60 0.24 8.26 5.86
CA MET A 60 -0.96 7.43 5.99
C MET A 60 -0.85 6.11 5.20
N ILE A 61 -0.28 6.16 3.99
CA ILE A 61 -0.02 4.95 3.20
C ILE A 61 0.94 4.02 3.95
N ASN A 62 2.05 4.56 4.43
CA ASN A 62 3.11 3.80 5.09
C ASN A 62 2.66 3.27 6.45
N GLU A 63 1.84 4.01 7.18
CA GLU A 63 1.19 3.53 8.40
C GLU A 63 0.29 2.33 8.13
N GLY A 64 -0.54 2.39 7.08
CA GLY A 64 -1.38 1.27 6.66
C GLY A 64 -0.56 0.02 6.32
N ILE A 65 0.59 0.18 5.65
CA ILE A 65 1.54 -0.91 5.38
C ILE A 65 2.08 -1.48 6.69
N SER A 66 2.50 -0.63 7.62
CA SER A 66 3.06 -1.03 8.92
C SER A 66 2.04 -1.77 9.79
N ILE A 67 0.79 -1.29 9.82
CA ILE A 67 -0.30 -1.96 10.54
C ILE A 67 -0.52 -3.38 10.00
N ARG A 68 -0.53 -3.55 8.69
CA ARG A 68 -0.67 -4.88 8.08
C ARG A 68 0.48 -5.80 8.41
N LEU A 69 1.71 -5.30 8.36
CA LEU A 69 2.90 -6.08 8.70
C LEU A 69 2.86 -6.52 10.18
N ASN A 70 2.46 -5.64 11.08
CA ASN A 70 2.32 -5.97 12.49
C ASN A 70 1.21 -7.01 12.72
N ARG A 71 0.05 -6.86 12.11
CA ARG A 71 -1.03 -7.88 12.17
C ARG A 71 -0.58 -9.24 11.65
N HIS A 72 0.27 -9.26 10.62
CA HIS A 72 0.85 -10.51 10.14
C HIS A 72 1.80 -11.12 11.18
N LYS A 73 2.64 -10.31 11.83
CA LYS A 73 3.53 -10.78 12.90
C LYS A 73 2.74 -11.36 14.07
N ASP A 74 1.67 -10.70 14.48
CA ASP A 74 0.78 -11.18 15.55
C ASP A 74 0.16 -12.53 15.17
N PHE A 75 -0.39 -12.63 13.96
CA PHE A 75 -0.94 -13.88 13.44
C PHE A 75 0.10 -15.02 13.41
N ILE A 76 1.32 -14.73 12.96
CA ILE A 76 2.41 -15.71 12.94
C ILE A 76 2.77 -16.17 14.36
N THR A 77 2.83 -15.24 15.31
CA THR A 77 3.11 -15.55 16.71
C THR A 77 2.06 -16.49 17.31
N GLU A 78 0.79 -16.20 17.09
CA GLU A 78 -0.32 -17.07 17.52
C GLU A 78 -0.26 -18.45 16.85
N ARG A 79 0.12 -18.48 15.58
CA ARG A 79 0.20 -19.71 14.81
C ARG A 79 1.37 -20.59 15.25
N ALA A 80 2.51 -19.98 15.62
CA ALA A 80 3.70 -20.67 16.10
C ALA A 80 3.44 -21.48 17.39
N ILE A 81 2.47 -21.07 18.17
CA ILE A 81 2.04 -21.81 19.38
C ILE A 81 1.38 -23.15 18.99
N LYS A 82 0.72 -23.20 17.84
CA LYS A 82 -0.11 -24.34 17.40
C LYS A 82 0.57 -25.26 16.40
N SER A 83 1.55 -24.75 15.66
CA SER A 83 2.23 -25.49 14.60
C SER A 83 3.60 -24.90 14.29
N GLU A 84 4.52 -25.75 13.84
CA GLU A 84 5.84 -25.32 13.37
C GLU A 84 5.70 -24.42 12.11
N ILE A 85 6.40 -23.29 12.10
CA ILE A 85 6.50 -22.41 10.94
C ILE A 85 7.82 -22.68 10.23
N LYS A 86 7.72 -23.19 8.98
CA LYS A 86 8.87 -23.72 8.25
C LYS A 86 9.56 -22.73 7.32
N HIS A 87 8.93 -21.60 7.05
CA HIS A 87 9.42 -20.63 6.08
C HIS A 87 9.79 -19.32 6.73
N PHE A 88 10.78 -18.65 6.15
CA PHE A 88 11.27 -17.35 6.63
C PHE A 88 11.45 -16.42 5.44
N ASN A 89 10.97 -15.19 5.56
CA ASN A 89 11.18 -14.14 4.59
C ASN A 89 12.43 -13.34 4.97
N SER A 90 13.46 -13.43 4.14
CA SER A 90 14.74 -12.76 4.37
C SER A 90 14.70 -11.26 4.15
N ASN A 91 13.78 -10.76 3.31
CA ASN A 91 13.65 -9.33 3.03
C ASN A 91 12.95 -8.60 4.18
N LEU A 92 11.92 -9.21 4.76
CA LEU A 92 11.12 -8.65 5.84
C LEU A 92 11.61 -9.07 7.25
N GLN A 93 12.54 -10.02 7.32
CA GLN A 93 13.06 -10.60 8.56
C GLN A 93 11.95 -11.15 9.49
N ILE A 94 10.97 -11.83 8.89
CA ILE A 94 9.83 -12.43 9.60
C ILE A 94 9.59 -13.87 9.14
N PRO A 95 9.09 -14.76 10.02
CA PRO A 95 8.55 -16.04 9.63
C PRO A 95 7.31 -15.85 8.74
N VAL A 96 7.09 -16.78 7.81
CA VAL A 96 5.95 -16.77 6.88
C VAL A 96 5.35 -18.15 6.73
N MET A 97 4.09 -18.21 6.31
CA MET A 97 3.33 -19.47 6.28
C MET A 97 3.67 -20.35 5.08
N THR A 98 3.98 -19.75 3.95
CA THR A 98 4.17 -20.47 2.68
C THR A 98 5.52 -20.17 2.06
N SER A 99 5.99 -21.10 1.21
CA SER A 99 7.23 -20.91 0.45
C SER A 99 7.16 -19.73 -0.52
N GLN A 100 5.97 -19.39 -1.01
CA GLN A 100 5.73 -18.26 -1.92
C GLN A 100 5.95 -16.89 -1.26
N GLU A 101 5.85 -16.83 0.06
CA GLU A 101 6.04 -15.59 0.81
C GLU A 101 7.51 -15.30 1.17
N ARG A 102 8.44 -16.21 0.85
CA ARG A 102 9.86 -16.09 1.23
C ARG A 102 10.57 -14.88 0.63
N ASP A 103 10.17 -14.52 -0.57
CA ASP A 103 10.84 -13.49 -1.37
C ASP A 103 10.00 -12.20 -1.53
N ILE A 104 8.85 -12.11 -0.82
CA ILE A 104 8.02 -10.90 -0.83
C ILE A 104 8.84 -9.73 -0.29
N GLU A 105 8.83 -8.64 -1.05
CA GLU A 105 9.34 -7.34 -0.65
C GLU A 105 8.19 -6.38 -0.38
N ILE A 106 8.37 -5.48 0.58
CA ILE A 106 7.47 -4.36 0.84
C ILE A 106 8.25 -3.07 0.59
N SER A 107 7.67 -2.20 -0.22
CA SER A 107 8.21 -0.88 -0.48
C SER A 107 7.34 0.18 0.16
N TYR A 108 7.96 1.18 0.76
CA TYR A 108 7.29 2.33 1.37
C TYR A 108 7.30 3.51 0.39
N VAL A 109 6.21 4.25 0.34
CA VAL A 109 6.09 5.43 -0.52
C VAL A 109 6.84 6.59 0.11
N THR A 110 7.77 7.19 -0.64
CA THR A 110 8.56 8.33 -0.16
C THR A 110 8.05 9.66 -0.70
N ASN A 111 7.53 9.65 -1.93
CA ASN A 111 7.04 10.85 -2.59
C ASN A 111 5.96 10.52 -3.62
N ILE A 112 5.01 11.45 -3.80
CA ILE A 112 4.03 11.42 -4.89
C ILE A 112 4.11 12.80 -5.56
N SER A 113 4.35 12.82 -6.86
CA SER A 113 4.59 14.05 -7.60
C SER A 113 3.98 14.01 -9.00
N LEU A 114 3.69 15.19 -9.55
CA LEU A 114 3.25 15.34 -10.92
C LEU A 114 4.47 15.36 -11.84
N GLY A 115 4.55 14.41 -12.74
CA GLY A 115 5.58 14.32 -13.76
C GLY A 115 5.17 15.00 -15.09
N LYS A 116 5.97 14.76 -16.13
CA LYS A 116 5.66 15.24 -17.48
C LYS A 116 4.38 14.56 -18.00
N ASN A 117 3.66 15.27 -18.88
CA ASN A 117 2.43 14.80 -19.51
C ASN A 117 1.33 14.41 -18.51
N GLU A 118 1.25 15.13 -17.39
CA GLU A 118 0.26 14.90 -16.32
C GLU A 118 0.29 13.49 -15.69
N ILE A 119 1.40 12.78 -15.83
CA ILE A 119 1.58 11.47 -15.22
C ILE A 119 1.95 11.67 -13.76
N ILE A 120 1.18 11.12 -12.83
CA ILE A 120 1.52 11.10 -11.42
C ILE A 120 2.54 9.98 -11.19
N LYS A 121 3.62 10.31 -10.47
CA LYS A 121 4.71 9.39 -10.13
C LYS A 121 4.81 9.22 -8.63
N ALA A 122 5.01 7.99 -8.21
CA ALA A 122 5.35 7.64 -6.84
C ALA A 122 6.79 7.12 -6.77
N GLU A 123 7.51 7.53 -5.74
CA GLU A 123 8.86 7.06 -5.44
C GLU A 123 8.81 6.15 -4.21
N TYR A 124 9.71 5.17 -4.16
CA TYR A 124 9.67 4.12 -3.16
C TYR A 124 11.03 3.91 -2.50
N SER A 125 11.01 3.50 -1.24
CA SER A 125 12.16 3.03 -0.48
C SER A 125 11.87 1.65 0.11
N LYS A 126 12.90 0.81 0.21
CA LYS A 126 12.83 -0.45 0.98
C LYS A 126 12.90 -0.23 2.49
N ILE A 127 13.37 0.93 2.90
CA ILE A 127 13.47 1.34 4.31
C ILE A 127 12.31 2.29 4.59
N MET A 128 11.59 2.05 5.67
CA MET A 128 10.53 2.96 6.12
C MET A 128 11.13 4.36 6.34
N PRO A 129 10.58 5.41 5.71
CA PRO A 129 11.02 6.77 5.96
C PRO A 129 10.88 7.09 7.45
N VAL A 130 11.96 7.62 8.03
CA VAL A 130 11.94 8.08 9.44
C VAL A 130 11.27 9.45 9.47
N ASN A 131 9.97 9.47 9.32
CA ASN A 131 9.18 10.64 9.65
C ASN A 131 8.75 10.50 11.10
N HIS A 132 8.92 11.54 11.87
CA HIS A 132 8.67 11.65 13.29
C HIS A 132 7.30 11.10 13.70
N PHE A 133 7.17 9.80 13.90
CA PHE A 133 6.08 9.24 14.66
C PHE A 133 6.35 9.55 16.15
N CYS A 134 6.11 10.79 16.51
CA CYS A 134 5.92 11.16 17.89
C CYS A 134 4.48 10.81 18.26
N ASP A 135 4.37 9.98 19.25
CA ASP A 135 3.23 9.85 20.16
C ASP A 135 2.15 8.81 19.81
N ASN A 136 2.15 7.81 20.69
CA ASN A 136 1.04 6.92 21.00
C ASN A 136 -0.20 7.73 21.43
N ARG A 137 -1.00 8.25 20.51
CA ARG A 137 -2.31 8.83 20.84
C ARG A 137 -3.41 8.21 20.00
N HIS A 138 -4.16 7.31 20.65
CA HIS A 138 -5.55 6.94 20.39
C HIS A 138 -5.94 6.77 18.91
N ILE A 139 -5.61 5.63 18.35
CA ILE A 139 -6.27 5.13 17.14
C ILE A 139 -7.67 4.68 17.55
N THR A 140 -8.65 5.55 17.40
CA THR A 140 -10.06 5.14 17.48
C THR A 140 -10.37 4.20 16.33
N GLN A 141 -10.87 3.02 16.65
CA GLN A 141 -11.27 1.93 15.73
C GLN A 141 -12.42 2.33 14.79
N GLY A 142 -12.27 3.31 13.94
CA GLY A 142 -13.43 3.75 13.17
C GLY A 142 -13.18 4.37 11.80
N GLN A 143 -11.95 4.65 11.42
CA GLN A 143 -11.71 5.50 10.24
C GLN A 143 -10.81 4.94 9.13
N TYR A 144 -10.54 3.65 9.08
CA TYR A 144 -9.73 3.06 8.01
C TYR A 144 -10.59 2.33 6.98
N THR A 145 -11.29 3.08 6.13
CA THR A 145 -12.11 2.53 5.04
C THR A 145 -11.36 2.38 3.71
N LEU A 146 -10.07 2.65 3.65
CA LEU A 146 -9.28 2.54 2.42
C LEU A 146 -8.51 1.21 2.28
N PHE A 147 -8.46 0.38 3.32
CA PHE A 147 -7.70 -0.87 3.30
C PHE A 147 -8.56 -2.08 3.67
#